data_d36da8428ca5a204d9ddb84e41c1ccd9
#
_entry.id   d36da8428ca5a204d9ddb84e41c1ccd9
#
_cell.length_a   1.000
_cell.length_b   1.000
_cell.length_c   1.000
_cell.angle_alpha   90.00
_cell.angle_beta   90.00
_cell.angle_gamma   90.00
#
_symmetry.space_group_name_H-M   'P 1'
#
loop_
_entity.id
_entity.type
_entity.pdbx_description
1 polymer ?
#
loop_
_entity_poly.entity_id
_entity_poly.type
_entity_poly.pdbx_seq_one_letter_code
_entity_poly.pdbx_strand_id
1 'polypeptide(L)'
;MMMPRWAKSRWVVAPLVIAGATLAWNGYVALNDGGVVEGQVVDANGRPVPDATVILLERHFVMHNERQRTRTDGAGHFHFAGNDNHSLQLEAESASLGRSERRVMRLWFRAQNVRLSEPLRFTGKLP
;
A
#
# COMPACT_ATOMS: atom_id res chain seq x y z
N MET A 1 17.66 38.83 14.20
CA MET A 1 16.33 39.43 14.35
C MET A 1 15.70 38.88 15.62
N MET A 2 15.42 39.75 16.56
CA MET A 2 14.82 39.32 17.84
C MET A 2 13.31 39.14 17.64
N MET A 3 12.81 37.97 18.02
CA MET A 3 11.38 37.71 18.01
C MET A 3 10.71 38.44 19.18
N PRO A 4 9.56 39.07 18.96
CA PRO A 4 8.82 39.70 20.06
C PRO A 4 8.41 38.66 21.11
N ARG A 5 8.21 39.08 22.33
CA ARG A 5 7.85 38.21 23.45
C ARG A 5 6.59 37.40 23.19
N TRP A 6 5.60 37.98 22.55
CA TRP A 6 4.35 37.28 22.22
C TRP A 6 4.57 36.09 21.26
N ALA A 7 5.58 36.16 20.39
CA ALA A 7 5.90 35.07 19.47
C ALA A 7 6.47 33.83 20.17
N LYS A 8 6.96 34.00 21.42
CA LYS A 8 7.46 32.89 22.24
C LYS A 8 6.42 32.36 23.22
N SER A 9 5.23 32.96 23.25
CA SER A 9 4.15 32.51 24.12
C SER A 9 3.62 31.15 23.70
N ARG A 10 3.32 30.31 24.68
CA ARG A 10 2.66 29.00 24.42
C ARG A 10 1.34 29.18 23.67
N TRP A 11 0.68 30.29 23.80
CA TRP A 11 -0.56 30.61 23.11
C TRP A 11 -0.37 30.87 21.62
N VAL A 12 0.84 31.22 21.20
CA VAL A 12 1.21 31.41 19.79
C VAL A 12 1.94 30.20 19.25
N VAL A 13 2.85 29.61 20.03
CA VAL A 13 3.68 28.48 19.60
C VAL A 13 2.84 27.23 19.38
N ALA A 14 1.91 26.90 20.29
CA ALA A 14 1.10 25.68 20.16
C ALA A 14 0.21 25.69 18.90
N PRO A 15 -0.55 26.76 18.58
CA PRO A 15 -1.30 26.81 17.32
C PRO A 15 -0.41 26.75 16.09
N LEU A 16 0.77 27.35 16.12
CA LEU A 16 1.70 27.31 14.99
C LEU A 16 2.27 25.91 14.77
N VAL A 17 2.58 25.18 15.83
CA VAL A 17 3.06 23.80 15.74
C VAL A 17 1.96 22.91 15.19
N ILE A 18 0.72 23.05 15.64
CA ILE A 18 -0.42 22.28 15.14
C ILE A 18 -0.66 22.59 13.67
N ALA A 19 -0.65 23.86 13.28
CA ALA A 19 -0.83 24.26 11.88
C ALA A 19 0.29 23.68 10.99
N GLY A 20 1.54 23.75 11.45
CA GLY A 20 2.68 23.20 10.72
C GLY A 20 2.59 21.68 10.57
N ALA A 21 2.21 20.97 11.64
CA ALA A 21 2.02 19.53 11.59
C ALA A 21 0.87 19.13 10.65
N THR A 22 -0.23 19.87 10.66
CA THR A 22 -1.37 19.64 9.77
C THR A 22 -0.99 19.85 8.31
N LEU A 23 -0.27 20.94 8.01
CA LEU A 23 0.21 21.22 6.65
C LEU A 23 1.19 20.16 6.17
N ALA A 24 2.10 19.71 7.03
CA ALA A 24 3.05 18.65 6.69
C ALA A 24 2.33 17.34 6.40
N TRP A 25 1.34 16.97 7.21
CA TRP A 25 0.54 15.76 7.00
C TRP A 25 -0.26 15.84 5.70
N ASN A 26 -0.95 16.96 5.45
CA ASN A 26 -1.72 17.16 4.24
C ASN A 26 -0.84 17.13 2.99
N GLY A 27 0.34 17.72 3.06
CA GLY A 27 1.33 17.66 1.98
C GLY A 27 1.82 16.25 1.73
N TYR A 28 2.10 15.49 2.78
CA TYR A 28 2.50 14.08 2.68
C TYR A 28 1.41 13.25 2.04
N VAL A 29 0.16 13.40 2.48
CA VAL A 29 -0.98 12.68 1.90
C VAL A 29 -1.15 13.04 0.42
N ALA A 30 -1.10 14.33 0.06
CA ALA A 30 -1.25 14.78 -1.31
C ALA A 30 -0.18 14.22 -2.25
N LEU A 31 1.05 14.01 -1.73
CA LEU A 31 2.14 13.43 -2.50
C LEU A 31 2.08 11.90 -2.59
N ASN A 32 1.34 11.23 -1.69
CA ASN A 32 1.34 9.78 -1.55
C ASN A 32 -0.05 9.15 -1.68
N ASP A 33 -1.02 9.88 -2.19
CA ASP A 33 -2.41 9.42 -2.32
C ASP A 33 -2.80 9.01 -3.75
N GLY A 34 -1.83 8.61 -4.56
CA GLY A 34 -2.07 8.15 -5.93
C GLY A 34 -2.70 6.77 -6.03
N GLY A 35 -2.89 6.09 -4.91
CA GLY A 35 -3.48 4.75 -4.89
C GLY A 35 -2.61 3.69 -5.54
N VAL A 36 -1.30 3.88 -5.52
CA VAL A 36 -0.33 2.96 -6.11
C VAL A 36 -0.05 1.81 -5.15
N VAL A 37 -0.12 0.58 -5.65
CA VAL A 37 0.26 -0.62 -4.91
C VAL A 37 1.26 -1.39 -5.78
N GLU A 38 2.48 -1.56 -5.28
CA GLU A 38 3.56 -2.21 -6.01
C GLU A 38 4.19 -3.31 -5.18
N GLY A 39 4.72 -4.32 -5.84
CA GLY A 39 5.45 -5.38 -5.18
C GLY A 39 5.99 -6.40 -6.16
N GLN A 40 6.47 -7.50 -5.62
CA GLN A 40 7.02 -8.61 -6.38
C GLN A 40 6.38 -9.91 -5.94
N VAL A 41 6.23 -10.85 -6.88
CA VAL A 41 5.73 -12.19 -6.62
C VAL A 41 6.88 -13.17 -6.79
N VAL A 42 7.09 -14.03 -5.82
CA VAL A 42 8.13 -15.07 -5.84
C VAL A 42 7.52 -16.44 -5.56
N ASP A 43 8.22 -17.50 -5.98
CA ASP A 43 7.84 -18.87 -5.64
C ASP A 43 8.35 -19.26 -4.23
N ALA A 44 8.15 -20.52 -3.86
CA ALA A 44 8.58 -21.02 -2.55
C ALA A 44 10.11 -20.95 -2.35
N ASN A 45 10.88 -20.90 -3.44
CA ASN A 45 12.34 -20.82 -3.42
C ASN A 45 12.87 -19.39 -3.52
N GLY A 46 11.97 -18.40 -3.56
CA GLY A 46 12.36 -16.99 -3.66
C GLY A 46 12.64 -16.50 -5.07
N ARG A 47 12.32 -17.28 -6.09
CA ARG A 47 12.51 -16.88 -7.49
C ARG A 47 11.33 -16.06 -7.99
N PRO A 48 11.57 -14.99 -8.77
CA PRO A 48 10.48 -14.21 -9.35
C PRO A 48 9.56 -15.07 -10.22
N VAL A 49 8.26 -14.82 -10.11
CA VAL A 49 7.25 -15.53 -10.90
C VAL A 49 6.71 -14.59 -11.98
N PRO A 50 7.11 -14.76 -13.24
CA PRO A 50 6.56 -13.95 -14.33
C PRO A 50 5.16 -14.41 -14.72
N ASP A 51 4.39 -13.48 -15.28
CA ASP A 51 3.07 -13.73 -15.84
C ASP A 51 2.08 -14.35 -14.84
N ALA A 52 2.26 -14.10 -13.56
CA ALA A 52 1.29 -14.44 -12.52
C ALA A 52 0.20 -13.36 -12.46
N THR A 53 -1.02 -13.76 -12.16
CA THR A 53 -2.12 -12.82 -11.96
C THR A 53 -2.12 -12.39 -10.51
N VAL A 54 -2.05 -11.08 -10.26
CA VAL A 54 -2.17 -10.51 -8.92
C VAL A 54 -3.53 -9.84 -8.80
N ILE A 55 -4.25 -10.18 -7.75
CA ILE A 55 -5.61 -9.72 -7.51
C ILE A 55 -5.62 -8.80 -6.29
N LEU A 56 -6.16 -7.61 -6.48
CA LEU A 56 -6.39 -6.65 -5.41
C LEU A 56 -7.83 -6.80 -4.94
N LEU A 57 -7.99 -7.20 -3.68
CA LEU A 57 -9.29 -7.45 -3.06
C LEU A 57 -9.60 -6.35 -2.05
N GLU A 58 -10.85 -5.91 -2.05
CA GLU A 58 -11.38 -5.03 -1.03
C GLU A 58 -12.01 -5.88 0.07
N ARG A 59 -11.65 -5.59 1.33
CA ARG A 59 -12.19 -6.32 2.47
C ARG A 59 -13.47 -5.66 2.96
N HIS A 60 -14.59 -6.39 2.86
CA HIS A 60 -15.85 -6.05 3.51
C HIS A 60 -16.09 -6.98 4.70
N PHE A 61 -17.02 -6.62 5.57
CA PHE A 61 -17.35 -7.40 6.76
C PHE A 61 -17.80 -8.84 6.43
N VAL A 62 -18.44 -9.02 5.30
CA VAL A 62 -19.05 -10.31 4.94
C VAL A 62 -18.42 -10.93 3.70
N MET A 63 -17.88 -10.11 2.80
CA MET A 63 -17.38 -10.57 1.50
C MET A 63 -16.08 -9.88 1.13
N HIS A 64 -15.27 -10.57 0.32
CA HIS A 64 -14.09 -10.00 -0.31
C HIS A 64 -14.41 -9.78 -1.79
N ASN A 65 -14.42 -8.53 -2.23
CA ASN A 65 -14.67 -8.18 -3.61
C ASN A 65 -13.37 -7.89 -4.35
N GLU A 66 -13.22 -8.47 -5.52
CA GLU A 66 -12.11 -8.16 -6.40
C GLU A 66 -12.29 -6.75 -6.95
N ARG A 67 -11.28 -5.90 -6.76
CA ARG A 67 -11.28 -4.52 -7.27
C ARG A 67 -10.48 -4.38 -8.55
N GLN A 68 -9.28 -4.95 -8.58
CA GLN A 68 -8.37 -4.85 -9.71
C GLN A 68 -7.60 -6.16 -9.87
N ARG A 69 -7.14 -6.36 -11.08
CA ARG A 69 -6.34 -7.53 -11.45
C ARG A 69 -5.23 -7.08 -12.40
N THR A 70 -4.01 -7.54 -12.16
CA THR A 70 -2.87 -7.28 -13.03
C THR A 70 -2.01 -8.51 -13.16
N ARG A 71 -1.03 -8.45 -14.07
CA ARG A 71 -0.06 -9.53 -14.25
C ARG A 71 1.33 -9.05 -13.86
N THR A 72 2.16 -9.99 -13.39
CA THR A 72 3.57 -9.71 -13.14
C THR A 72 4.35 -9.65 -14.43
N ASP A 73 5.42 -8.85 -14.43
CA ASP A 73 6.37 -8.77 -15.53
C ASP A 73 7.40 -9.91 -15.48
N GLY A 74 8.42 -9.86 -16.33
CA GLY A 74 9.46 -10.89 -16.39
C GLY A 74 10.27 -11.03 -15.10
N ALA A 75 10.29 -10.01 -14.25
CA ALA A 75 10.96 -10.02 -12.95
C ALA A 75 9.99 -10.26 -11.79
N GLY A 76 8.74 -10.61 -12.07
CA GLY A 76 7.73 -10.86 -11.05
C GLY A 76 7.15 -9.61 -10.40
N HIS A 77 7.42 -8.43 -10.91
CA HIS A 77 6.87 -7.18 -10.37
C HIS A 77 5.45 -6.94 -10.83
N PHE A 78 4.64 -6.37 -9.94
CA PHE A 78 3.28 -5.96 -10.26
C PHE A 78 3.03 -4.53 -9.81
N HIS A 79 2.03 -3.90 -10.41
CA HIS A 79 1.68 -2.51 -10.14
C HIS A 79 0.18 -2.30 -10.29
N PHE A 80 -0.43 -1.69 -9.28
CA PHE A 80 -1.80 -1.19 -9.32
C PHE A 80 -1.78 0.33 -9.15
N ALA A 81 -2.78 0.99 -9.71
CA ALA A 81 -2.97 2.42 -9.54
C ALA A 81 -4.45 2.72 -9.30
N GLY A 82 -4.74 3.87 -8.71
CA GLY A 82 -6.12 4.32 -8.50
C GLY A 82 -6.87 3.60 -7.39
N ASN A 83 -6.15 2.92 -6.48
CA ASN A 83 -6.79 2.33 -5.31
C ASN A 83 -7.24 3.41 -4.33
N ASP A 84 -8.49 3.34 -3.88
CA ASP A 84 -9.09 4.34 -2.99
C ASP A 84 -9.53 3.76 -1.64
N ASN A 85 -9.06 2.58 -1.28
CA ASN A 85 -9.44 1.90 -0.05
C ASN A 85 -8.38 2.02 1.06
N HIS A 86 -8.81 1.85 2.31
CA HIS A 86 -7.94 1.81 3.49
C HIS A 86 -7.44 0.41 3.81
N SER A 87 -8.16 -0.62 3.41
CA SER A 87 -7.84 -2.00 3.75
C SER A 87 -7.84 -2.83 2.48
N LEU A 88 -6.72 -3.47 2.23
CA LEU A 88 -6.48 -4.22 1.00
C LEU A 88 -6.06 -5.64 1.31
N GLN A 89 -6.39 -6.54 0.38
CA GLN A 89 -5.81 -7.88 0.35
C GLN A 89 -5.21 -8.12 -1.03
N LEU A 90 -4.04 -8.72 -1.03
CA LEU A 90 -3.36 -9.14 -2.26
C LEU A 90 -3.23 -10.65 -2.30
N GLU A 91 -3.49 -11.21 -3.46
CA GLU A 91 -3.35 -12.63 -3.73
C GLU A 91 -2.83 -12.80 -5.15
N ALA A 92 -1.89 -13.73 -5.35
CA ALA A 92 -1.38 -14.05 -6.68
C ALA A 92 -1.85 -15.45 -7.08
N GLU A 93 -2.11 -15.62 -8.37
CA GLU A 93 -2.50 -16.90 -8.96
C GLU A 93 -1.59 -17.23 -10.13
N SER A 94 -1.24 -18.50 -10.25
CA SER A 94 -0.49 -19.03 -11.38
C SER A 94 -1.07 -20.38 -11.78
N ALA A 95 -1.14 -20.63 -13.09
CA ALA A 95 -1.63 -21.90 -13.60
C ALA A 95 -0.79 -23.09 -13.12
N SER A 96 0.52 -22.89 -12.91
CA SER A 96 1.45 -23.94 -12.49
C SER A 96 1.64 -24.03 -10.98
N LEU A 97 1.48 -22.92 -10.25
CA LEU A 97 1.80 -22.82 -8.83
C LEU A 97 0.57 -22.71 -7.92
N GLY A 98 -0.62 -22.54 -8.50
CA GLY A 98 -1.85 -22.38 -7.75
C GLY A 98 -2.01 -20.94 -7.22
N ARG A 99 -2.30 -20.81 -5.93
CA ARG A 99 -2.50 -19.50 -5.28
C ARG A 99 -1.40 -19.21 -4.28
N SER A 100 -1.04 -17.94 -4.18
CA SER A 100 -0.10 -17.46 -3.16
C SER A 100 -0.79 -17.31 -1.80
N GLU A 101 0.00 -17.00 -0.80
CA GLU A 101 -0.51 -16.49 0.47
C GLU A 101 -1.35 -15.23 0.22
N ARG A 102 -2.33 -15.02 1.09
CA ARG A 102 -3.15 -13.82 1.06
C ARG A 102 -2.53 -12.79 2.00
N ARG A 103 -2.19 -11.63 1.48
CA ARG A 103 -1.59 -10.57 2.30
C ARG A 103 -2.59 -9.47 2.55
N VAL A 104 -2.82 -9.18 3.82
CA VAL A 104 -3.72 -8.11 4.26
C VAL A 104 -2.87 -6.90 4.60
N MET A 105 -3.26 -5.73 4.06
CA MET A 105 -2.60 -4.47 4.36
C MET A 105 -3.63 -3.47 4.84
N ARG A 106 -3.28 -2.76 5.90
CA ARG A 106 -4.08 -1.65 6.40
C ARG A 106 -3.31 -0.36 6.15
N LEU A 107 -3.95 0.59 5.48
CA LEU A 107 -3.33 1.85 5.12
C LEU A 107 -3.56 2.89 6.21
N TRP A 108 -2.63 3.83 6.33
CA TRP A 108 -2.76 4.95 7.25
C TRP A 108 -3.81 5.96 6.80
N PHE A 109 -3.98 6.09 5.48
CA PHE A 109 -4.99 6.96 4.89
C PHE A 109 -5.45 6.36 3.56
N ARG A 110 -6.61 6.82 3.12
CA ARG A 110 -7.23 6.38 1.87
C ARG A 110 -6.34 6.69 0.68
N ALA A 111 -6.25 5.75 -0.24
CA ALA A 111 -5.45 5.88 -1.47
C ALA A 111 -3.95 6.04 -1.24
N GLN A 112 -3.42 5.63 -0.09
CA GLN A 112 -1.99 5.66 0.19
C GLN A 112 -1.21 4.82 -0.84
N ASN A 113 -0.08 5.36 -1.30
CA ASN A 113 0.86 4.61 -2.12
C ASN A 113 1.57 3.57 -1.25
N VAL A 114 1.60 2.33 -1.71
CA VAL A 114 2.18 1.20 -0.96
C VAL A 114 3.15 0.45 -1.83
N ARG A 115 4.33 0.19 -1.27
CA ARG A 115 5.29 -0.76 -1.84
C ARG A 115 5.49 -1.88 -0.83
N LEU A 116 5.33 -3.11 -1.26
CA LEU A 116 5.54 -4.26 -0.39
C LEU A 116 7.00 -4.34 0.02
N SER A 117 7.26 -4.42 1.34
CA SER A 117 8.61 -4.64 1.88
C SER A 117 9.08 -6.08 1.65
N GLU A 118 8.14 -7.02 1.60
CA GLU A 118 8.40 -8.43 1.33
C GLU A 118 7.57 -8.88 0.13
N PRO A 119 8.12 -9.72 -0.76
CA PRO A 119 7.36 -10.19 -1.91
C PRO A 119 6.22 -11.12 -1.50
N LEU A 120 5.18 -11.19 -2.34
CA LEU A 120 4.16 -12.21 -2.22
C LEU A 120 4.77 -13.56 -2.59
N ARG A 121 4.55 -14.56 -1.76
CA ARG A 121 5.18 -15.87 -1.94
C ARG A 121 4.13 -16.95 -2.20
N PHE A 122 4.37 -17.75 -3.22
CA PHE A 122 3.64 -19.01 -3.39
C PHE A 122 4.18 -20.02 -2.39
N THR A 123 3.27 -20.71 -1.72
CA THR A 123 3.64 -21.66 -0.65
C THR A 123 4.03 -23.04 -1.20
N GLY A 124 3.83 -23.28 -2.49
CA GLY A 124 4.06 -24.57 -3.11
C GLY A 124 3.02 -25.62 -2.76
N LYS A 125 1.99 -25.25 -2.00
CA LYS A 125 0.88 -26.15 -1.68
C LYS A 125 -0.34 -25.72 -2.49
N LEU A 126 -0.89 -26.66 -3.21
CA LEU A 126 -2.20 -26.46 -3.84
C LEU A 126 -3.28 -26.48 -2.78
N PRO A 127 -4.25 -25.57 -2.87
CA PRO A 127 -5.37 -25.56 -1.93
C PRO A 127 -6.24 -26.82 -2.03
#